data_06e951b7cfe109a7b6449cd4c7041269
#
_entry.id   06e951b7cfe109a7b6449cd4c7041269
#
_cell.length_a   1.000
_cell.length_b   1.000
_cell.length_c   1.000
_cell.angle_alpha   90.00
_cell.angle_beta   90.00
_cell.angle_gamma   90.00
#
_symmetry.space_group_name_H-M   'P 1'
#
loop_
_entity.id
_entity.type
_entity.pdbx_description
1 polymer ?
#
loop_
_entity_poly.entity_id
_entity_poly.type
_entity_poly.pdbx_seq_one_letter_code
_entity_poly.pdbx_strand_id
1 'polypeptide(L)'
;TDDADPERYPDLYGQLDGEIDAVAGHGTFIAGIVRQAAPEADILSIRVAGALGVVDESTLLETVAQVVTLLARHREDPKTGFPIDVLNLSLSYYHETPIDGLFSLTLYQLLAKARELGCVVVCSAGNDAIDRPSFPASLWSWPGADNGIRRDRDAPLVSVGALNPSAQSVALFSNIGPWVQAYAPGAAVVSTSPAFVGGTQAVTRADVEGLRRETIDPDDYRGGFAVWSGTSFSAPYVAARIAAQLGTVPAVGVSPAAAAKAVAAVLKSLPTPVDLD
;
A
#
# COMPACT_ATOMS: atom_id res chain seq x y z
N THR A 1 -4.15 -28.69 0.83
CA THR A 1 -4.04 -27.24 0.66
C THR A 1 -2.58 -26.91 0.74
N ASP A 2 -2.00 -26.50 -0.37
CA ASP A 2 -0.60 -26.15 -0.43
C ASP A 2 -0.48 -24.66 -0.12
N ASP A 3 -0.04 -24.32 1.10
CA ASP A 3 0.23 -22.95 1.54
C ASP A 3 1.38 -22.30 0.71
N ALA A 4 2.02 -23.09 -0.16
CA ALA A 4 3.03 -22.60 -1.09
C ALA A 4 2.44 -21.83 -2.29
N ASP A 5 1.12 -21.94 -2.57
CA ASP A 5 0.47 -21.23 -3.68
C ASP A 5 -0.86 -20.57 -3.24
N PRO A 6 -0.80 -19.58 -2.33
CA PRO A 6 -2.00 -18.93 -1.80
C PRO A 6 -2.75 -18.09 -2.86
N GLU A 7 -2.08 -17.72 -3.94
CA GLU A 7 -2.69 -17.01 -5.06
C GLU A 7 -3.57 -17.92 -5.92
N ARG A 8 -3.44 -19.23 -5.76
CA ARG A 8 -4.24 -20.21 -6.52
C ARG A 8 -5.50 -20.63 -5.79
N TYR A 9 -5.46 -20.70 -4.47
CA TYR A 9 -6.55 -21.15 -3.61
C TYR A 9 -6.98 -20.00 -2.72
N PRO A 10 -8.07 -19.31 -3.08
CA PRO A 10 -8.45 -18.06 -2.42
C PRO A 10 -9.19 -18.24 -1.09
N ASP A 11 -9.61 -19.45 -0.75
CA ASP A 11 -10.33 -19.82 0.48
C ASP A 11 -9.47 -20.84 1.25
N LEU A 12 -8.49 -20.35 2.01
CA LEU A 12 -7.52 -21.16 2.74
C LEU A 12 -7.62 -21.02 4.26
N TYR A 13 -8.17 -19.92 4.75
CA TYR A 13 -8.17 -19.56 6.15
C TYR A 13 -9.57 -19.19 6.64
N GLY A 14 -9.82 -19.37 7.93
CA GLY A 14 -11.10 -19.03 8.53
C GLY A 14 -12.18 -20.07 8.28
N GLN A 15 -13.33 -19.63 7.84
CA GLN A 15 -14.41 -20.50 7.40
C GLN A 15 -14.14 -20.90 5.95
N LEU A 16 -14.04 -22.19 5.69
CA LEU A 16 -13.92 -22.71 4.33
C LEU A 16 -15.33 -22.75 3.72
N ASP A 17 -15.85 -21.60 3.36
CA ASP A 17 -17.23 -21.40 2.93
C ASP A 17 -17.40 -21.20 1.42
N GLY A 18 -16.28 -21.24 0.68
CA GLY A 18 -16.24 -21.02 -0.76
C GLY A 18 -16.17 -19.55 -1.13
N GLU A 19 -16.09 -18.63 -0.16
CA GLU A 19 -15.83 -17.22 -0.40
C GLU A 19 -14.32 -16.94 -0.41
N ILE A 20 -13.93 -15.89 -1.12
CA ILE A 20 -12.52 -15.49 -1.20
C ILE A 20 -12.10 -14.84 0.11
N ASP A 21 -10.98 -15.30 0.68
CA ASP A 21 -10.36 -14.68 1.85
C ASP A 21 -10.14 -13.17 1.66
N ALA A 22 -10.29 -12.41 2.73
CA ALA A 22 -10.46 -10.95 2.73
C ALA A 22 -9.41 -10.16 1.92
N VAL A 23 -8.17 -10.67 1.82
CA VAL A 23 -7.10 -10.01 1.05
C VAL A 23 -6.41 -10.94 0.06
N ALA A 24 -7.04 -12.06 -0.30
CA ALA A 24 -6.54 -12.93 -1.35
C ALA A 24 -6.39 -12.12 -2.66
N GLY A 25 -5.24 -12.26 -3.34
CA GLY A 25 -4.95 -11.53 -4.57
C GLY A 25 -4.54 -10.06 -4.40
N HIS A 26 -4.50 -9.53 -3.17
CA HIS A 26 -4.20 -8.12 -2.91
C HIS A 26 -2.84 -7.67 -3.50
N GLY A 27 -1.81 -8.50 -3.38
CA GLY A 27 -0.48 -8.20 -3.94
C GLY A 27 -0.49 -8.16 -5.47
N THR A 28 -1.17 -9.10 -6.12
CA THR A 28 -1.34 -9.14 -7.58
C THR A 28 -2.11 -7.93 -8.09
N PHE A 29 -3.15 -7.53 -7.36
CA PHE A 29 -3.93 -6.33 -7.69
C PHE A 29 -3.07 -5.06 -7.62
N ILE A 30 -2.26 -4.91 -6.57
CA ILE A 30 -1.29 -3.80 -6.42
C ILE A 30 -0.27 -3.81 -7.56
N ALA A 31 0.30 -4.98 -7.90
CA ALA A 31 1.26 -5.10 -9.00
C ALA A 31 0.65 -4.66 -10.34
N GLY A 32 -0.61 -5.00 -10.58
CA GLY A 32 -1.35 -4.56 -11.77
C GLY A 32 -1.51 -3.04 -11.84
N ILE A 33 -1.78 -2.37 -10.71
CA ILE A 33 -1.85 -0.89 -10.63
C ILE A 33 -0.48 -0.28 -10.98
N VAL A 34 0.59 -0.85 -10.42
CA VAL A 34 1.95 -0.38 -10.72
C VAL A 34 2.25 -0.51 -12.21
N ARG A 35 1.91 -1.65 -12.83
CA ARG A 35 2.11 -1.86 -14.27
C ARG A 35 1.30 -0.91 -15.15
N GLN A 36 0.11 -0.52 -14.73
CA GLN A 36 -0.70 0.46 -15.46
C GLN A 36 -0.10 1.87 -15.42
N ALA A 37 0.45 2.28 -14.26
CA ALA A 37 0.94 3.64 -14.06
C ALA A 37 2.44 3.81 -14.34
N ALA A 38 3.23 2.74 -14.29
CA ALA A 38 4.67 2.71 -14.57
C ALA A 38 5.05 1.38 -15.25
N PRO A 39 4.71 1.20 -16.54
CA PRO A 39 4.91 -0.08 -17.25
C PRO A 39 6.38 -0.51 -17.34
N GLU A 40 7.31 0.44 -17.29
CA GLU A 40 8.76 0.18 -17.36
C GLU A 40 9.40 -0.11 -15.99
N ALA A 41 8.64 0.00 -14.87
CA ALA A 41 9.18 -0.26 -13.55
C ALA A 41 9.34 -1.77 -13.29
N ASP A 42 10.46 -2.18 -12.73
CA ASP A 42 10.62 -3.51 -12.16
C ASP A 42 9.89 -3.59 -10.83
N ILE A 43 9.23 -4.71 -10.58
CA ILE A 43 8.45 -4.95 -9.37
C ILE A 43 9.09 -6.06 -8.56
N LEU A 44 9.52 -5.73 -7.34
CA LEU A 44 9.90 -6.70 -6.32
C LEU A 44 8.73 -6.86 -5.34
N SER A 45 8.05 -7.98 -5.39
CA SER A 45 6.97 -8.31 -4.46
C SER A 45 7.51 -9.11 -3.28
N ILE A 46 7.21 -8.66 -2.06
CA ILE A 46 7.59 -9.35 -0.82
C ILE A 46 6.31 -9.59 -0.02
N ARG A 47 5.98 -10.84 0.19
CA ARG A 47 4.79 -11.23 0.97
C ARG A 47 5.08 -11.12 2.47
N VAL A 48 4.30 -10.32 3.18
CA VAL A 48 4.38 -10.15 4.65
C VAL A 48 3.08 -10.51 5.36
N ALA A 49 1.99 -10.67 4.62
CA ALA A 49 0.65 -10.96 5.15
C ALA A 49 0.12 -12.29 4.64
N GLY A 50 -0.67 -12.98 5.45
CA GLY A 50 -1.54 -14.06 5.01
C GLY A 50 -2.80 -13.56 4.31
N ALA A 51 -3.64 -14.47 3.79
CA ALA A 51 -4.85 -14.13 3.05
C ALA A 51 -5.92 -13.38 3.88
N LEU A 52 -5.86 -13.46 5.21
CA LEU A 52 -6.72 -12.68 6.13
C LEU A 52 -6.18 -11.27 6.42
N GLY A 53 -5.03 -10.88 5.87
CA GLY A 53 -4.46 -9.55 6.06
C GLY A 53 -3.71 -9.36 7.39
N VAL A 54 -3.52 -10.41 8.16
CA VAL A 54 -2.76 -10.32 9.41
C VAL A 54 -1.26 -10.30 9.10
N VAL A 55 -0.56 -9.35 9.70
CA VAL A 55 0.90 -9.19 9.60
C VAL A 55 1.48 -9.21 11.01
N ASP A 56 2.42 -10.10 11.25
CA ASP A 56 3.21 -10.07 12.48
C ASP A 56 4.20 -8.90 12.45
N GLU A 57 4.26 -8.14 13.53
CA GLU A 57 5.16 -6.99 13.65
C GLU A 57 6.62 -7.39 13.40
N SER A 58 7.06 -8.50 13.97
CA SER A 58 8.42 -9.03 13.77
C SER A 58 8.70 -9.30 12.28
N THR A 59 7.77 -9.93 11.57
CA THR A 59 7.89 -10.20 10.13
C THR A 59 8.00 -8.91 9.33
N LEU A 60 7.21 -7.90 9.67
CA LEU A 60 7.27 -6.59 9.01
C LEU A 60 8.62 -5.91 9.25
N LEU A 61 9.07 -5.86 10.51
CA LEU A 61 10.33 -5.21 10.88
C LEU A 61 11.54 -5.91 10.24
N GLU A 62 11.58 -7.25 10.27
CA GLU A 62 12.63 -8.04 9.63
C GLU A 62 12.66 -7.83 8.12
N THR A 63 11.50 -7.80 7.48
CA THR A 63 11.38 -7.55 6.03
C THR A 63 11.88 -6.16 5.66
N VAL A 64 11.48 -5.13 6.38
CA VAL A 64 11.95 -3.76 6.11
C VAL A 64 13.45 -3.64 6.40
N ALA A 65 13.96 -4.30 7.43
CA ALA A 65 15.40 -4.35 7.71
C ALA A 65 16.19 -5.03 6.57
N GLN A 66 15.66 -6.10 5.98
CA GLN A 66 16.27 -6.75 4.81
C GLN A 66 16.26 -5.82 3.59
N VAL A 67 15.16 -5.11 3.33
CA VAL A 67 15.08 -4.10 2.26
C VAL A 67 16.15 -3.03 2.46
N VAL A 68 16.27 -2.48 3.66
CA VAL A 68 17.30 -1.48 4.00
C VAL A 68 18.70 -2.03 3.79
N THR A 69 18.94 -3.30 4.17
CA THR A 69 20.23 -3.96 3.98
C THR A 69 20.57 -4.12 2.49
N LEU A 70 19.62 -4.53 1.66
CA LEU A 70 19.80 -4.66 0.22
C LEU A 70 20.11 -3.30 -0.42
N LEU A 71 19.41 -2.26 -0.02
CA LEU A 71 19.65 -0.88 -0.43
C LEU A 71 21.06 -0.41 -0.05
N ALA A 72 21.45 -0.59 1.22
CA ALA A 72 22.74 -0.15 1.72
C ALA A 72 23.89 -0.82 0.95
N ARG A 73 23.81 -2.13 0.76
CA ARG A 73 24.82 -2.88 -0.02
C ARG A 73 24.92 -2.37 -1.46
N HIS A 74 23.78 -2.12 -2.09
CA HIS A 74 23.77 -1.60 -3.46
C HIS A 74 24.39 -0.20 -3.56
N ARG A 75 24.20 0.65 -2.54
CA ARG A 75 24.82 1.97 -2.48
C ARG A 75 26.35 1.93 -2.30
N GLU A 76 26.83 0.93 -1.57
CA GLU A 76 28.27 0.72 -1.38
C GLU A 76 28.92 0.12 -2.63
N ASP A 77 28.31 -0.90 -3.21
CA ASP A 77 28.74 -1.54 -4.46
C ASP A 77 27.51 -1.93 -5.30
N PRO A 78 27.26 -1.28 -6.45
CA PRO A 78 26.14 -1.58 -7.33
C PRO A 78 26.07 -3.00 -7.88
N LYS A 79 27.14 -3.80 -7.68
CA LYS A 79 27.15 -5.23 -8.03
C LYS A 79 26.61 -6.12 -6.92
N THR A 80 26.32 -5.56 -5.78
CA THR A 80 25.79 -6.25 -4.60
C THR A 80 24.46 -5.64 -4.16
N GLY A 81 23.71 -6.33 -3.30
CA GLY A 81 22.43 -5.84 -2.83
C GLY A 81 21.38 -5.77 -3.93
N PHE A 82 20.45 -4.81 -3.80
CA PHE A 82 19.37 -4.61 -4.78
C PHE A 82 18.97 -3.12 -4.83
N PRO A 83 18.81 -2.51 -6.01
CA PRO A 83 18.28 -1.15 -6.13
C PRO A 83 16.78 -1.16 -5.83
N ILE A 84 16.36 -0.37 -4.86
CA ILE A 84 14.94 -0.18 -4.53
C ILE A 84 14.70 1.32 -4.46
N ASP A 85 14.02 1.85 -5.47
CA ASP A 85 13.81 3.29 -5.58
C ASP A 85 12.53 3.76 -4.87
N VAL A 86 11.51 2.89 -4.82
CA VAL A 86 10.24 3.15 -4.17
C VAL A 86 9.79 1.93 -3.37
N LEU A 87 9.44 2.13 -2.11
CA LEU A 87 8.84 1.13 -1.22
C LEU A 87 7.37 1.49 -1.01
N ASN A 88 6.46 0.63 -1.46
CA ASN A 88 5.03 0.77 -1.21
C ASN A 88 4.60 -0.12 -0.05
N LEU A 89 3.97 0.47 0.96
CA LEU A 89 3.41 -0.19 2.14
C LEU A 89 1.89 0.00 2.16
N SER A 90 1.17 -0.91 1.52
CA SER A 90 -0.30 -0.95 1.51
C SER A 90 -0.83 -1.73 2.71
N LEU A 91 -0.45 -1.31 3.90
CA LEU A 91 -0.85 -1.83 5.19
C LEU A 91 -0.97 -0.70 6.21
N SER A 92 -1.77 -0.90 7.24
CA SER A 92 -1.93 0.08 8.32
C SER A 92 -2.24 -0.58 9.65
N TYR A 93 -1.89 0.08 10.74
CA TYR A 93 -2.24 -0.29 12.11
C TYR A 93 -2.43 0.97 12.97
N TYR A 94 -2.99 0.80 14.17
CA TYR A 94 -3.20 1.88 15.13
C TYR A 94 -2.50 1.56 16.44
N HIS A 95 -1.99 2.59 17.11
CA HIS A 95 -1.54 2.44 18.48
C HIS A 95 -2.75 2.42 19.43
N GLU A 96 -2.69 1.62 20.49
CA GLU A 96 -3.72 1.66 21.54
C GLU A 96 -3.80 3.07 22.18
N THR A 97 -2.63 3.66 22.42
CA THR A 97 -2.51 5.04 22.87
C THR A 97 -2.11 5.94 21.70
N PRO A 98 -3.00 6.77 21.16
CA PRO A 98 -2.76 7.50 19.91
C PRO A 98 -1.53 8.41 19.90
N ILE A 99 -1.00 8.79 21.04
CA ILE A 99 0.14 9.71 21.19
C ILE A 99 1.45 9.01 21.56
N ASP A 100 1.46 7.68 21.68
CA ASP A 100 2.67 6.93 22.02
C ASP A 100 3.43 6.46 20.78
N GLY A 101 4.38 7.27 20.33
CA GLY A 101 5.26 6.96 19.19
C GLY A 101 6.30 5.88 19.47
N LEU A 102 6.49 5.43 20.72
CA LEU A 102 7.51 4.44 21.06
C LEU A 102 7.26 3.10 20.37
N PHE A 103 6.01 2.71 20.21
CA PHE A 103 5.64 1.47 19.52
C PHE A 103 6.07 1.40 18.06
N SER A 104 6.28 2.54 17.41
CA SER A 104 6.71 2.60 15.99
C SER A 104 8.16 3.07 15.82
N LEU A 105 8.92 3.24 16.91
CA LEU A 105 10.28 3.80 16.81
C LEU A 105 11.21 2.96 15.93
N THR A 106 11.18 1.64 16.06
CA THR A 106 12.02 0.74 15.26
C THR A 106 11.65 0.83 13.78
N LEU A 107 10.36 0.75 13.46
CA LEU A 107 9.90 0.89 12.08
C LEU A 107 10.25 2.27 11.51
N TYR A 108 10.06 3.34 12.29
CA TYR A 108 10.46 4.70 11.90
C TYR A 108 11.93 4.78 11.54
N GLN A 109 12.83 4.22 12.38
CA GLN A 109 14.27 4.24 12.14
C GLN A 109 14.64 3.49 10.85
N LEU A 110 14.02 2.34 10.60
CA LEU A 110 14.24 1.58 9.37
C LEU A 110 13.76 2.35 8.13
N LEU A 111 12.56 2.92 8.17
CA LEU A 111 12.02 3.72 7.07
C LEU A 111 12.82 5.01 6.86
N ALA A 112 13.28 5.67 7.94
CA ALA A 112 14.19 6.81 7.85
C ALA A 112 15.48 6.43 7.15
N LYS A 113 16.05 5.26 7.51
CA LYS A 113 17.28 4.77 6.84
C LYS A 113 17.08 4.48 5.36
N ALA A 114 15.96 3.88 4.97
CA ALA A 114 15.62 3.67 3.56
C ALA A 114 15.59 5.02 2.80
N ARG A 115 14.98 6.05 3.40
CA ARG A 115 14.89 7.41 2.81
C ARG A 115 16.25 8.10 2.71
N GLU A 116 17.11 7.97 3.72
CA GLU A 116 18.49 8.45 3.67
C GLU A 116 19.28 7.81 2.52
N LEU A 117 18.94 6.57 2.16
CA LEU A 117 19.50 5.87 1.02
C LEU A 117 18.81 6.22 -0.31
N GLY A 118 17.87 7.18 -0.31
CA GLY A 118 17.18 7.68 -1.51
C GLY A 118 15.95 6.88 -1.92
N CYS A 119 15.50 5.91 -1.12
CA CYS A 119 14.25 5.21 -1.38
C CYS A 119 13.05 6.05 -0.95
N VAL A 120 12.07 6.22 -1.83
CA VAL A 120 10.79 6.83 -1.48
C VAL A 120 9.92 5.81 -0.76
N VAL A 121 9.28 6.21 0.34
CA VAL A 121 8.32 5.37 1.06
C VAL A 121 6.91 5.90 0.85
N VAL A 122 6.00 5.07 0.36
CA VAL A 122 4.59 5.40 0.13
C VAL A 122 3.72 4.47 0.96
N CYS A 123 2.79 5.04 1.74
CA CYS A 123 1.94 4.29 2.66
C CYS A 123 0.46 4.59 2.41
N SER A 124 -0.38 3.57 2.53
CA SER A 124 -1.83 3.74 2.54
C SER A 124 -2.32 4.37 3.84
N ALA A 125 -3.32 5.24 3.76
CA ALA A 125 -3.85 5.95 4.93
C ALA A 125 -4.75 5.09 5.83
N GLY A 126 -5.32 3.99 5.31
CA GLY A 126 -6.27 3.15 6.03
C GLY A 126 -7.72 3.35 5.55
N ASN A 127 -8.60 2.41 5.91
CA ASN A 127 -9.94 2.28 5.33
C ASN A 127 -11.06 2.30 6.39
N ASP A 128 -10.86 2.97 7.51
CA ASP A 128 -11.77 2.92 8.67
C ASP A 128 -12.66 4.17 8.78
N ALA A 129 -12.59 5.08 7.79
CA ALA A 129 -13.37 6.32 7.73
C ALA A 129 -13.16 7.24 8.95
N ILE A 130 -11.94 7.30 9.48
CA ILE A 130 -11.59 8.06 10.69
C ILE A 130 -10.43 9.03 10.42
N ASP A 131 -10.24 9.97 11.35
CA ASP A 131 -9.14 10.95 11.33
C ASP A 131 -7.97 10.58 12.25
N ARG A 132 -8.11 9.47 12.99
CA ARG A 132 -7.06 8.96 13.86
C ARG A 132 -5.81 8.59 13.05
N PRO A 133 -4.61 9.04 13.46
CA PRO A 133 -3.38 8.68 12.78
C PRO A 133 -3.19 7.17 12.67
N SER A 134 -3.01 6.66 11.45
CA SER A 134 -2.63 5.29 11.19
C SER A 134 -1.14 5.18 10.87
N PHE A 135 -0.54 4.06 11.17
CA PHE A 135 0.89 3.81 10.98
C PHE A 135 1.10 2.72 9.91
N PRO A 136 2.19 2.82 9.13
CA PRO A 136 3.28 3.82 9.18
C PRO A 136 2.96 5.17 8.51
N ALA A 137 1.80 5.34 7.90
CA ALA A 137 1.46 6.51 7.08
C ALA A 137 1.64 7.86 7.79
N SER A 138 1.31 7.95 9.09
CA SER A 138 1.41 9.18 9.87
C SER A 138 2.79 9.45 10.48
N LEU A 139 3.78 8.57 10.31
CA LEU A 139 5.11 8.73 10.93
C LEU A 139 5.83 10.02 10.53
N TRP A 140 5.59 10.55 9.33
CA TRP A 140 6.20 11.78 8.87
C TRP A 140 5.71 13.04 9.60
N SER A 141 4.50 13.02 10.12
CA SER A 141 3.82 14.19 10.72
C SER A 141 3.55 14.03 12.19
N TRP A 142 4.15 13.05 12.85
CA TRP A 142 3.85 12.70 14.23
C TRP A 142 3.84 13.90 15.15
N PRO A 143 2.74 14.20 15.87
CA PRO A 143 2.62 15.39 16.68
C PRO A 143 3.31 15.32 18.05
N GLY A 144 3.65 14.10 18.51
CA GLY A 144 4.24 13.85 19.83
C GLY A 144 5.75 13.73 19.80
N ALA A 145 6.46 14.82 19.65
CA ALA A 145 7.83 14.90 19.16
C ALA A 145 8.96 14.39 20.07
N ASP A 146 8.71 14.00 21.30
CA ASP A 146 9.82 13.76 22.25
C ASP A 146 10.40 12.34 22.22
N ASN A 147 9.85 11.44 21.43
CA ASN A 147 10.20 10.03 21.41
C ASN A 147 11.21 9.63 20.30
N GLY A 148 11.97 10.59 19.77
CA GLY A 148 12.94 10.32 18.70
C GLY A 148 12.35 10.31 17.29
N ILE A 149 11.02 10.30 17.14
CA ILE A 149 10.32 10.48 15.87
C ILE A 149 10.24 11.97 15.59
N ARG A 150 10.94 12.43 14.57
CA ARG A 150 10.94 13.84 14.17
C ARG A 150 10.02 14.05 13.00
N ARG A 151 9.30 15.15 13.02
CA ARG A 151 8.59 15.62 11.84
C ARG A 151 9.59 15.90 10.73
N ASP A 152 9.52 15.17 9.66
CA ASP A 152 10.43 15.29 8.54
C ASP A 152 9.62 15.60 7.26
N ARG A 153 9.54 16.88 6.94
CA ARG A 153 8.87 17.35 5.73
C ARG A 153 9.70 17.11 4.47
N ASP A 154 10.99 16.93 4.63
CA ASP A 154 11.91 16.78 3.51
C ASP A 154 12.17 15.29 3.18
N ALA A 155 11.82 14.41 4.09
CA ALA A 155 11.92 12.98 3.85
C ALA A 155 10.76 12.49 2.98
N PRO A 156 11.04 11.73 1.92
CA PRO A 156 10.02 11.26 0.99
C PRO A 156 9.23 10.07 1.55
N LEU A 157 8.50 10.28 2.63
CA LEU A 157 7.42 9.40 3.08
C LEU A 157 6.10 10.05 2.71
N VAL A 158 5.29 9.35 1.94
CA VAL A 158 4.03 9.85 1.43
C VAL A 158 2.88 9.02 1.97
N SER A 159 1.94 9.67 2.66
CA SER A 159 0.68 9.06 3.10
C SER A 159 -0.43 9.36 2.08
N VAL A 160 -1.15 8.33 1.65
CA VAL A 160 -2.11 8.43 0.55
C VAL A 160 -3.49 7.95 0.97
N GLY A 161 -4.48 8.85 0.87
CA GLY A 161 -5.90 8.56 0.99
C GLY A 161 -6.55 8.22 -0.36
N ALA A 162 -7.79 7.77 -0.33
CA ALA A 162 -8.52 7.32 -1.51
C ALA A 162 -9.54 8.35 -1.98
N LEU A 163 -9.58 8.59 -3.29
CA LEU A 163 -10.62 9.34 -3.98
C LEU A 163 -11.64 8.41 -4.63
N ASN A 164 -12.84 8.91 -4.77
CA ASN A 164 -13.87 8.34 -5.64
C ASN A 164 -13.48 8.49 -7.13
N PRO A 165 -14.10 7.73 -8.06
CA PRO A 165 -13.76 7.77 -9.48
C PRO A 165 -13.86 9.16 -10.14
N SER A 166 -14.68 10.06 -9.58
CA SER A 166 -14.77 11.45 -10.05
C SER A 166 -13.52 12.29 -9.77
N ALA A 167 -12.63 11.80 -8.88
CA ALA A 167 -11.46 12.50 -8.35
C ALA A 167 -11.78 13.84 -7.64
N GLN A 168 -13.05 14.10 -7.32
CA GLN A 168 -13.51 15.33 -6.66
C GLN A 168 -13.75 15.15 -5.17
N SER A 169 -14.08 13.95 -4.73
CA SER A 169 -14.38 13.66 -3.33
C SER A 169 -13.55 12.51 -2.80
N VAL A 170 -13.25 12.57 -1.52
CA VAL A 170 -12.61 11.47 -0.78
C VAL A 170 -13.60 10.31 -0.68
N ALA A 171 -13.12 9.09 -0.86
CA ALA A 171 -13.93 7.90 -0.69
C ALA A 171 -14.36 7.75 0.77
N LEU A 172 -15.62 7.36 1.00
CA LEU A 172 -16.20 7.33 2.35
C LEU A 172 -15.42 6.44 3.34
N PHE A 173 -14.81 5.38 2.86
CA PHE A 173 -13.99 4.48 3.68
C PHE A 173 -12.60 5.05 4.01
N SER A 174 -12.11 6.03 3.22
CA SER A 174 -10.73 6.52 3.39
C SER A 174 -10.55 7.21 4.74
N ASN A 175 -9.46 6.90 5.41
CA ASN A 175 -9.00 7.75 6.50
C ASN A 175 -8.61 9.13 5.97
N ILE A 176 -8.81 10.15 6.80
CA ILE A 176 -8.54 11.56 6.51
C ILE A 176 -7.70 12.17 7.65
N GLY A 177 -7.26 13.39 7.46
CA GLY A 177 -6.59 14.15 8.52
C GLY A 177 -5.35 14.89 8.03
N PRO A 178 -4.76 15.75 8.89
CA PRO A 178 -3.60 16.58 8.52
C PRO A 178 -2.32 15.77 8.27
N TRP A 179 -2.34 14.50 8.58
CA TRP A 179 -1.25 13.55 8.34
C TRP A 179 -1.36 12.85 6.98
N VAL A 180 -2.49 12.96 6.26
CA VAL A 180 -2.63 12.48 4.90
C VAL A 180 -2.09 13.55 3.94
N GLN A 181 -1.04 13.21 3.18
CA GLN A 181 -0.36 14.18 2.30
C GLN A 181 -0.98 14.28 0.91
N ALA A 182 -1.57 13.21 0.45
CA ALA A 182 -2.08 13.11 -0.91
C ALA A 182 -3.33 12.25 -0.98
N TYR A 183 -4.12 12.48 -2.01
CA TYR A 183 -5.26 11.64 -2.35
C TYR A 183 -5.15 11.21 -3.81
N ALA A 184 -5.50 9.95 -4.07
CA ALA A 184 -5.46 9.38 -5.42
C ALA A 184 -6.62 8.40 -5.63
N PRO A 185 -6.98 8.04 -6.87
CA PRO A 185 -8.03 7.08 -7.14
C PRO A 185 -7.84 5.80 -6.32
N GLY A 186 -8.87 5.39 -5.59
CA GLY A 186 -8.83 4.23 -4.72
C GLY A 186 -10.18 3.54 -4.53
N ALA A 187 -11.25 4.08 -5.10
CA ALA A 187 -12.57 3.46 -5.11
C ALA A 187 -12.90 2.95 -6.52
N ALA A 188 -13.47 1.75 -6.61
CA ALA A 188 -13.82 1.07 -7.85
C ALA A 188 -12.65 1.00 -8.86
N VAL A 189 -11.46 0.68 -8.36
CA VAL A 189 -10.26 0.51 -9.19
C VAL A 189 -10.32 -0.83 -9.89
N VAL A 190 -9.94 -0.84 -11.18
CA VAL A 190 -9.79 -2.08 -11.96
C VAL A 190 -8.31 -2.45 -12.03
N SER A 191 -7.98 -3.68 -11.67
CA SER A 191 -6.62 -4.21 -11.79
C SER A 191 -6.61 -5.72 -11.97
N THR A 192 -5.41 -6.28 -12.13
CA THR A 192 -5.21 -7.72 -12.29
C THR A 192 -5.59 -8.48 -11.01
N SER A 193 -6.19 -9.63 -11.21
CA SER A 193 -6.54 -10.61 -10.19
C SER A 193 -5.85 -11.93 -10.50
N PRO A 194 -5.46 -12.73 -9.50
CA PRO A 194 -5.04 -14.11 -9.74
C PRO A 194 -6.13 -14.91 -10.42
N ALA A 195 -5.73 -15.91 -11.21
CA ALA A 195 -6.65 -16.91 -11.74
C ALA A 195 -6.98 -17.92 -10.62
N PHE A 196 -7.90 -17.56 -9.74
CA PHE A 196 -8.28 -18.40 -8.62
C PHE A 196 -8.89 -19.73 -9.07
N VAL A 197 -8.63 -20.79 -8.31
CA VAL A 197 -9.29 -22.09 -8.44
C VAL A 197 -10.45 -22.14 -7.45
N GLY A 198 -11.63 -21.80 -7.93
CA GLY A 198 -12.84 -21.68 -7.10
C GLY A 198 -12.85 -20.36 -6.30
N GLY A 199 -13.81 -20.28 -5.40
CA GLY A 199 -14.06 -19.08 -4.63
C GLY A 199 -15.00 -18.10 -5.35
N THR A 200 -15.75 -17.37 -4.58
CA THR A 200 -16.61 -16.27 -5.03
C THR A 200 -16.35 -15.05 -4.16
N GLN A 201 -16.66 -13.89 -4.68
CA GLN A 201 -16.60 -12.68 -3.87
C GLN A 201 -17.53 -12.80 -2.65
N ALA A 202 -17.01 -12.44 -1.47
CA ALA A 202 -17.77 -12.45 -0.23
C ALA A 202 -19.09 -11.67 -0.35
N VAL A 203 -20.14 -12.18 0.29
CA VAL A 203 -21.46 -11.53 0.38
C VAL A 203 -22.14 -11.24 -0.97
N THR A 204 -21.77 -11.96 -2.04
CA THR A 204 -22.44 -11.80 -3.35
C THR A 204 -23.67 -12.65 -3.50
N ARG A 205 -23.82 -13.71 -2.68
CA ARG A 205 -24.93 -14.65 -2.70
C ARG A 205 -25.35 -15.07 -1.28
N ALA A 206 -26.64 -15.22 -1.08
CA ALA A 206 -27.19 -15.81 0.12
C ALA A 206 -28.48 -16.57 -0.20
N ASP A 207 -28.55 -17.84 0.14
CA ASP A 207 -29.75 -18.66 0.01
C ASP A 207 -30.47 -18.68 1.37
N VAL A 208 -31.64 -18.04 1.45
CA VAL A 208 -32.45 -17.90 2.67
C VAL A 208 -33.89 -18.24 2.37
N GLU A 209 -34.52 -19.11 3.19
CA GLU A 209 -35.92 -19.49 3.07
C GLU A 209 -36.33 -20.00 1.66
N GLY A 210 -35.41 -20.72 1.00
CA GLY A 210 -35.61 -21.25 -0.35
C GLY A 210 -35.51 -20.21 -1.47
N LEU A 211 -35.15 -18.99 -1.15
CA LEU A 211 -34.89 -17.91 -2.11
C LEU A 211 -33.41 -17.66 -2.25
N ARG A 212 -32.94 -17.58 -3.50
CA ARG A 212 -31.59 -17.11 -3.81
C ARG A 212 -31.60 -15.60 -3.90
N ARG A 213 -30.73 -14.97 -3.15
CA ARG A 213 -30.42 -13.54 -3.26
C ARG A 213 -28.97 -13.40 -3.70
N GLU A 214 -28.73 -12.66 -4.74
CA GLU A 214 -27.40 -12.43 -5.26
C GLU A 214 -27.26 -11.03 -5.84
N THR A 215 -26.03 -10.54 -5.96
CA THR A 215 -25.73 -9.29 -6.66
C THR A 215 -26.01 -9.45 -8.16
N ILE A 216 -26.14 -8.35 -8.89
CA ILE A 216 -26.41 -8.36 -10.34
C ILE A 216 -25.28 -9.08 -11.10
N ASP A 217 -24.04 -8.93 -10.63
CA ASP A 217 -22.84 -9.44 -11.29
C ASP A 217 -21.85 -9.98 -10.24
N PRO A 218 -22.07 -11.20 -9.74
CA PRO A 218 -21.10 -11.85 -8.86
C PRO A 218 -19.86 -12.19 -9.66
N ASP A 219 -18.74 -11.55 -9.31
CA ASP A 219 -17.45 -11.83 -9.94
C ASP A 219 -16.93 -13.21 -9.53
N ASP A 220 -16.54 -14.01 -10.48
CA ASP A 220 -15.88 -15.30 -10.28
C ASP A 220 -14.36 -15.24 -10.55
N TYR A 221 -13.86 -14.05 -10.81
CA TYR A 221 -12.44 -13.72 -11.05
C TYR A 221 -11.74 -14.50 -12.18
N ARG A 222 -12.49 -15.23 -13.01
CA ARG A 222 -11.91 -16.00 -14.12
C ARG A 222 -11.35 -15.12 -15.23
N GLY A 223 -11.76 -13.86 -15.28
CA GLY A 223 -11.27 -12.87 -16.24
C GLY A 223 -9.84 -12.41 -16.01
N GLY A 224 -9.23 -12.72 -14.85
CA GLY A 224 -7.91 -12.24 -14.45
C GLY A 224 -7.87 -10.75 -14.10
N PHE A 225 -9.03 -10.13 -13.94
CA PHE A 225 -9.23 -8.75 -13.50
C PHE A 225 -10.34 -8.70 -12.46
N ALA A 226 -10.25 -7.72 -11.58
CA ALA A 226 -11.26 -7.44 -10.56
C ALA A 226 -11.48 -5.95 -10.41
N VAL A 227 -12.57 -5.58 -9.73
CA VAL A 227 -12.84 -4.23 -9.24
C VAL A 227 -12.70 -4.25 -7.72
N TRP A 228 -11.87 -3.38 -7.17
CA TRP A 228 -11.68 -3.31 -5.73
C TRP A 228 -11.55 -1.87 -5.25
N SER A 229 -11.74 -1.66 -3.92
CA SER A 229 -11.65 -0.34 -3.30
C SER A 229 -10.79 -0.39 -2.05
N GLY A 230 -9.94 0.63 -1.86
CA GLY A 230 -9.07 0.76 -0.70
C GLY A 230 -7.97 1.80 -0.91
N THR A 231 -7.51 2.41 0.16
CA THR A 231 -6.30 3.26 0.15
C THR A 231 -5.06 2.45 -0.22
N SER A 232 -5.13 1.12 -0.02
CA SER A 232 -4.13 0.15 -0.49
C SER A 232 -3.91 0.19 -2.01
N PHE A 233 -4.84 0.75 -2.77
CA PHE A 233 -4.78 0.88 -4.23
C PHE A 233 -4.42 2.31 -4.66
N SER A 234 -4.73 3.30 -3.85
CA SER A 234 -4.27 4.67 -4.05
C SER A 234 -2.76 4.81 -3.85
N ALA A 235 -2.21 4.17 -2.82
CA ALA A 235 -0.79 4.22 -2.51
C ALA A 235 0.10 3.68 -3.65
N PRO A 236 -0.12 2.48 -4.22
CA PRO A 236 0.70 1.98 -5.33
C PRO A 236 0.53 2.78 -6.62
N TYR A 237 -0.61 3.41 -6.85
CA TYR A 237 -0.77 4.35 -7.96
C TYR A 237 0.18 5.55 -7.82
N VAL A 238 0.25 6.14 -6.62
CA VAL A 238 1.19 7.24 -6.34
C VAL A 238 2.64 6.76 -6.40
N ALA A 239 2.93 5.58 -5.82
CA ALA A 239 4.26 4.97 -5.86
C ALA A 239 4.74 4.76 -7.31
N ALA A 240 3.89 4.22 -8.17
CA ALA A 240 4.18 4.03 -9.59
C ALA A 240 4.38 5.36 -10.33
N ARG A 241 3.56 6.39 -10.05
CA ARG A 241 3.75 7.74 -10.60
C ARG A 241 5.10 8.34 -10.21
N ILE A 242 5.55 8.10 -8.96
CA ILE A 242 6.86 8.54 -8.49
C ILE A 242 7.97 7.75 -9.21
N ALA A 243 7.83 6.43 -9.35
CA ALA A 243 8.79 5.61 -10.09
C ALA A 243 8.92 6.08 -11.55
N ALA A 244 7.80 6.31 -12.24
CA ALA A 244 7.80 6.87 -13.59
C ALA A 244 8.45 8.27 -13.65
N GLN A 245 8.24 9.13 -12.65
CA GLN A 245 8.85 10.45 -12.56
C GLN A 245 10.38 10.41 -12.32
N LEU A 246 10.87 9.38 -11.63
CA LEU A 246 12.31 9.14 -11.48
C LEU A 246 12.98 8.82 -12.81
N GLY A 247 12.26 8.16 -13.72
CA GLY A 247 12.77 7.80 -15.05
C GLY A 247 13.97 6.87 -14.99
N THR A 248 14.97 7.11 -15.83
CA THR A 248 16.22 6.33 -15.83
C THR A 248 17.03 6.63 -14.58
N VAL A 249 17.13 5.64 -13.70
CA VAL A 249 17.86 5.75 -12.45
C VAL A 249 19.35 5.44 -12.66
N PRO A 250 20.29 6.21 -12.08
CA PRO A 250 21.72 5.87 -12.09
C PRO A 250 21.99 4.51 -11.47
N ALA A 251 23.04 3.82 -11.92
CA ALA A 251 23.40 2.51 -11.40
C ALA A 251 23.62 2.47 -9.87
N VAL A 252 24.03 3.57 -9.28
CA VAL A 252 24.17 3.75 -7.82
C VAL A 252 22.82 4.05 -7.12
N GLY A 253 21.72 4.15 -7.87
CA GLY A 253 20.37 4.44 -7.39
C GLY A 253 20.07 5.93 -7.23
N VAL A 254 18.86 6.24 -6.73
CA VAL A 254 18.33 7.61 -6.59
C VAL A 254 18.95 8.34 -5.40
N SER A 255 19.35 9.60 -5.57
CA SER A 255 19.74 10.42 -4.42
C SER A 255 18.51 10.92 -3.64
N PRO A 256 18.63 11.18 -2.31
CA PRO A 256 17.53 11.73 -1.52
C PRO A 256 16.93 13.01 -2.12
N ALA A 257 17.77 13.91 -2.68
CA ALA A 257 17.31 15.12 -3.32
C ALA A 257 16.51 14.85 -4.61
N ALA A 258 16.91 13.86 -5.41
CA ALA A 258 16.16 13.46 -6.60
C ALA A 258 14.83 12.80 -6.22
N ALA A 259 14.84 11.96 -5.17
CA ALA A 259 13.63 11.37 -4.61
C ALA A 259 12.62 12.43 -4.14
N ALA A 260 13.08 13.40 -3.35
CA ALA A 260 12.24 14.50 -2.87
C ALA A 260 11.66 15.35 -4.02
N LYS A 261 12.46 15.62 -5.06
CA LYS A 261 12.00 16.34 -6.25
C LYS A 261 10.92 15.58 -7.01
N ALA A 262 11.09 14.26 -7.19
CA ALA A 262 10.10 13.41 -7.85
C ALA A 262 8.79 13.36 -7.06
N VAL A 263 8.86 13.19 -5.74
CA VAL A 263 7.69 13.25 -4.86
C VAL A 263 6.96 14.58 -5.01
N ALA A 264 7.65 15.70 -4.87
CA ALA A 264 7.02 17.02 -4.98
C ALA A 264 6.33 17.24 -6.33
N ALA A 265 6.95 16.79 -7.44
CA ALA A 265 6.37 16.89 -8.77
C ALA A 265 5.09 16.06 -8.91
N VAL A 266 5.08 14.82 -8.38
CA VAL A 266 3.90 13.96 -8.42
C VAL A 266 2.80 14.52 -7.55
N LEU A 267 3.08 14.87 -6.29
CA LEU A 267 2.06 15.41 -5.37
C LEU A 267 1.37 16.65 -5.94
N LYS A 268 2.14 17.55 -6.60
CA LYS A 268 1.59 18.74 -7.26
C LYS A 268 0.64 18.40 -8.42
N SER A 269 0.76 17.24 -9.02
CA SER A 269 -0.04 16.79 -10.16
C SER A 269 -1.26 15.94 -9.78
N LEU A 270 -1.38 15.57 -8.51
CA LEU A 270 -2.52 14.80 -8.02
C LEU A 270 -3.75 15.71 -7.84
N PRO A 271 -4.96 15.15 -7.97
CA PRO A 271 -6.18 15.88 -7.67
C PRO A 271 -6.21 16.34 -6.21
N THR A 272 -6.74 17.54 -5.98
CA THR A 272 -7.08 18.01 -4.64
C THR A 272 -8.57 17.80 -4.44
N PRO A 273 -9.01 17.09 -3.39
CA PRO A 273 -10.43 16.98 -3.08
C PRO A 273 -11.06 18.37 -2.92
N VAL A 274 -12.33 18.50 -3.28
CA VAL A 274 -13.07 19.74 -3.09
C VAL A 274 -13.31 19.92 -1.59
N ASP A 275 -12.84 21.05 -1.05
CA ASP A 275 -13.16 21.46 0.31
C ASP A 275 -14.63 21.85 0.40
N LEU A 276 -15.27 21.51 1.51
CA LEU A 276 -16.58 22.05 1.85
C LEU A 276 -16.35 23.44 2.45
N ASP A 277 -16.75 24.49 1.74
CA ASP A 277 -16.82 25.86 2.27
C ASP A 277 -17.91 25.98 3.35
#